data_ac0ee5a24f516173529ade8c50373d32
#
_entry.id   ac0ee5a24f516173529ade8c50373d32
#
_cell.length_a   1.000
_cell.length_b   1.000
_cell.length_c   1.000
_cell.angle_alpha   90.00
_cell.angle_beta   90.00
_cell.angle_gamma   90.00
#
_symmetry.space_group_name_H-M   'P 1'
#
loop_
_entity.id
_entity.type
_entity.pdbx_description
1 polymer ?
#
loop_
_entity_poly.entity_id
_entity_poly.type
_entity_poly.pdbx_seq_one_letter_code
_entity_poly.pdbx_strand_id
1 'polypeptide(L)'
;MRVTQAVFGVFHHFELAHQLHKRNHLEKIYSTWPWARLKREGLPHSLVSCFPLLHTPDYLLKRTSFYSPRMSSKMAAWNTLAFDRWTAARIVPCDVFIGISGSGLLTGRRIQAEGGVFICDRGSTHQRFQEQILAEEYRRWKLPQPLDQPHITRREEEIYATANAITVPSTVARRSFIEMGIPAEKVHVIPYGVRLDRFSRTQPPPHDSFQVLFAGQVSLRKGIPYLLQAFARLKHPRKHLTIVGAIMEDIRGLLATLPTENVSFTGSLPQPQLVKKMSASHLLVLPSIEEGLGLVQGQAMACGCPVLATAATGAEDLFVDGEQGFIVPDHNVHALEERMQQIADDPALQQRLSEAALLQVQKLGGWNQYGEIWDRLLHYLTGIPHDPH
;
A
#
# COMPACT_ATOMS: atom_id res chain seq x y z
N MET A 1 -7.84 21.54 16.97
CA MET A 1 -8.06 21.38 15.50
C MET A 1 -9.05 20.23 15.29
N ARG A 2 -10.03 20.40 14.39
CA ARG A 2 -11.03 19.37 14.08
C ARG A 2 -10.73 18.77 12.71
N VAL A 3 -10.46 17.47 12.66
CA VAL A 3 -10.12 16.75 11.45
C VAL A 3 -11.18 15.71 11.14
N THR A 4 -11.68 15.71 9.91
CA THR A 4 -12.64 14.73 9.41
C THR A 4 -12.01 13.93 8.26
N GLN A 5 -12.29 12.62 8.22
CA GLN A 5 -11.78 11.73 7.20
C GLN A 5 -12.88 11.05 6.40
N ALA A 6 -12.63 10.74 5.11
CA ALA A 6 -13.49 9.88 4.30
C ALA A 6 -12.66 8.82 3.55
N VAL A 7 -13.06 7.56 3.66
CA VAL A 7 -12.30 6.40 3.13
C VAL A 7 -13.21 5.33 2.53
N PHE A 8 -12.74 4.69 1.46
CA PHE A 8 -13.32 3.44 1.00
C PHE A 8 -12.78 2.27 1.84
N GLY A 9 -13.67 1.58 2.56
CA GLY A 9 -13.25 0.45 3.39
C GLY A 9 -12.51 0.88 4.65
N VAL A 10 -11.34 0.28 4.91
CA VAL A 10 -10.57 0.47 6.15
C VAL A 10 -9.21 1.11 5.89
N PHE A 11 -8.36 0.52 5.07
CA PHE A 11 -6.99 0.96 4.78
C PHE A 11 -6.24 1.58 6.00
N HIS A 12 -5.13 2.25 5.74
CA HIS A 12 -4.32 2.99 6.71
C HIS A 12 -5.06 4.18 7.36
N HIS A 13 -6.18 4.62 6.79
CA HIS A 13 -6.98 5.73 7.33
C HIS A 13 -7.53 5.45 8.73
N PHE A 14 -7.80 4.20 9.09
CA PHE A 14 -8.21 3.87 10.45
C PHE A 14 -7.04 3.96 11.43
N GLU A 15 -5.82 3.65 11.01
CA GLU A 15 -4.62 3.91 11.81
C GLU A 15 -4.41 5.43 11.99
N LEU A 16 -4.58 6.22 10.92
CA LEU A 16 -4.58 7.69 11.04
C LEU A 16 -5.68 8.18 11.99
N ALA A 17 -6.89 7.65 11.87
CA ALA A 17 -8.00 8.02 12.76
C ALA A 17 -7.69 7.73 14.23
N HIS A 18 -7.01 6.61 14.56
CA HIS A 18 -6.52 6.34 15.90
C HIS A 18 -5.48 7.37 16.36
N GLN A 19 -4.55 7.75 15.48
CA GLN A 19 -3.53 8.75 15.82
C GLN A 19 -4.16 10.13 16.04
N LEU A 20 -5.14 10.52 15.22
CA LEU A 20 -5.88 11.77 15.38
C LEU A 20 -6.76 11.75 16.62
N HIS A 21 -7.42 10.63 16.92
CA HIS A 21 -8.23 10.48 18.13
C HIS A 21 -7.38 10.59 19.40
N LYS A 22 -6.22 9.94 19.43
CA LYS A 22 -5.27 10.03 20.54
C LYS A 22 -4.80 11.46 20.82
N ARG A 23 -4.77 12.32 19.77
CA ARG A 23 -4.36 13.74 19.84
C ARG A 23 -5.56 14.70 19.97
N ASN A 24 -6.78 14.17 20.20
CA ASN A 24 -8.03 14.96 20.28
C ASN A 24 -8.33 15.79 19.02
N HIS A 25 -7.89 15.34 17.84
CA HIS A 25 -8.13 16.00 16.56
C HIS A 25 -9.25 15.36 15.75
N LEU A 26 -9.53 14.05 15.95
CA LEU A 26 -10.54 13.34 15.15
C LEU A 26 -11.96 13.79 15.51
N GLU A 27 -12.62 14.46 14.57
CA GLU A 27 -14.03 14.80 14.68
C GLU A 27 -14.91 13.64 14.19
N LYS A 28 -14.60 13.09 12.98
CA LYS A 28 -15.33 11.97 12.41
C LYS A 28 -14.58 11.28 11.27
N ILE A 29 -14.82 9.97 11.13
CA ILE A 29 -14.42 9.20 9.95
C ILE A 29 -15.64 8.61 9.25
N TYR A 30 -15.76 8.86 7.95
CA TYR A 30 -16.78 8.32 7.05
C TYR A 30 -16.22 7.12 6.28
N SER A 31 -16.93 5.99 6.28
CA SER A 31 -16.49 4.77 5.59
C SER A 31 -17.63 4.09 4.86
N THR A 32 -17.29 3.37 3.78
CA THR A 32 -18.25 2.60 2.98
C THR A 32 -18.60 1.23 3.57
N TRP A 33 -17.93 0.78 4.65
CA TRP A 33 -18.28 -0.47 5.32
C TRP A 33 -19.35 -0.28 6.40
N PRO A 34 -20.17 -1.33 6.66
CA PRO A 34 -21.13 -1.31 7.75
C PRO A 34 -20.43 -1.36 9.12
N TRP A 35 -21.07 -0.78 10.15
CA TRP A 35 -20.56 -0.79 11.52
C TRP A 35 -20.22 -2.19 12.04
N ALA A 36 -21.03 -3.20 11.71
CA ALA A 36 -20.75 -4.59 12.09
C ALA A 36 -19.34 -5.07 11.72
N ARG A 37 -18.77 -4.51 10.64
CA ARG A 37 -17.37 -4.76 10.25
C ARG A 37 -16.40 -3.79 10.89
N LEU A 38 -16.74 -2.49 10.97
CA LEU A 38 -15.84 -1.43 11.44
C LEU A 38 -15.61 -1.43 12.95
N LYS A 39 -16.54 -1.98 13.75
CA LYS A 39 -16.39 -2.07 15.22
C LYS A 39 -15.09 -2.74 15.68
N ARG A 40 -14.51 -3.63 14.86
CA ARG A 40 -13.24 -4.31 15.15
C ARG A 40 -12.01 -3.43 14.97
N GLU A 41 -12.18 -2.27 14.32
CA GLU A 41 -11.09 -1.29 14.16
C GLU A 41 -10.89 -0.47 15.46
N GLY A 42 -11.73 -0.62 16.48
CA GLY A 42 -11.49 -0.13 17.84
C GLY A 42 -11.81 1.35 18.09
N LEU A 43 -12.37 2.08 17.11
CA LEU A 43 -12.83 3.45 17.34
C LEU A 43 -14.22 3.49 17.97
N PRO A 44 -14.55 4.51 18.79
CA PRO A 44 -15.90 4.74 19.29
C PRO A 44 -16.92 4.89 18.15
N HIS A 45 -18.12 4.31 18.32
CA HIS A 45 -19.20 4.40 17.33
C HIS A 45 -19.59 5.85 16.99
N SER A 46 -19.54 6.75 17.97
CA SER A 46 -19.82 8.19 17.78
C SER A 46 -18.91 8.85 16.77
N LEU A 47 -17.68 8.37 16.57
CA LEU A 47 -16.70 8.91 15.64
C LEU A 47 -16.78 8.30 14.23
N VAL A 48 -17.63 7.27 14.01
CA VAL A 48 -17.68 6.54 12.74
C VAL A 48 -19.03 6.70 12.07
N SER A 49 -19.05 7.10 10.81
CA SER A 49 -20.25 7.17 9.97
C SER A 49 -20.15 6.17 8.81
N CYS A 50 -21.19 5.38 8.59
CA CYS A 50 -21.17 4.25 7.65
C CYS A 50 -22.08 4.50 6.44
N PHE A 51 -21.58 4.19 5.23
CA PHE A 51 -22.34 4.21 3.96
C PHE A 51 -22.19 2.87 3.22
N PRO A 52 -22.84 1.78 3.68
CA PRO A 52 -22.62 0.44 3.12
C PRO A 52 -23.40 0.15 1.82
N LEU A 53 -24.21 1.09 1.32
CA LEU A 53 -25.27 0.82 0.35
C LEU A 53 -24.82 0.22 -0.98
N LEU A 54 -23.66 0.60 -1.51
CA LEU A 54 -23.17 0.14 -2.81
C LEU A 54 -21.91 -0.74 -2.70
N HIS A 55 -21.06 -0.49 -1.73
CA HIS A 55 -19.82 -1.26 -1.53
C HIS A 55 -20.09 -2.69 -1.07
N THR A 56 -21.01 -2.88 -0.14
CA THR A 56 -21.36 -4.22 0.37
C THR A 56 -21.99 -5.10 -0.72
N PRO A 57 -22.97 -4.64 -1.51
CA PRO A 57 -23.49 -5.40 -2.67
C PRO A 57 -22.43 -5.75 -3.71
N ASP A 58 -21.55 -4.81 -4.09
CA ASP A 58 -20.46 -5.11 -5.05
C ASP A 58 -19.51 -6.20 -4.51
N TYR A 59 -19.16 -6.11 -3.22
CA TYR A 59 -18.32 -7.14 -2.57
C TYR A 59 -18.98 -8.52 -2.54
N LEU A 60 -20.31 -8.58 -2.36
CA LEU A 60 -21.05 -9.84 -2.37
C LEU A 60 -21.17 -10.39 -3.79
N LEU A 61 -21.46 -9.55 -4.78
CA LEU A 61 -21.56 -9.93 -6.19
C LEU A 61 -20.26 -10.54 -6.74
N LYS A 62 -19.11 -10.06 -6.30
CA LYS A 62 -17.80 -10.62 -6.66
C LYS A 62 -17.61 -12.09 -6.26
N ARG A 63 -18.47 -12.62 -5.38
CA ARG A 63 -18.47 -14.02 -4.94
C ARG A 63 -19.49 -14.90 -5.67
N THR A 64 -20.21 -14.35 -6.63
CA THR A 64 -21.24 -15.05 -7.39
C THR A 64 -20.82 -15.28 -8.84
N SER A 65 -21.45 -16.23 -9.52
CA SER A 65 -21.27 -16.47 -10.96
C SER A 65 -21.78 -15.34 -11.86
N PHE A 66 -22.56 -14.40 -11.32
CA PHE A 66 -23.05 -13.20 -12.02
C PHE A 66 -22.04 -12.04 -12.06
N TYR A 67 -20.85 -12.24 -11.50
CA TYR A 67 -19.80 -11.22 -11.53
C TYR A 67 -19.33 -10.90 -12.95
N SER A 68 -19.37 -9.62 -13.31
CA SER A 68 -18.80 -9.09 -14.55
C SER A 68 -17.85 -7.95 -14.23
N PRO A 69 -16.59 -7.98 -14.71
CA PRO A 69 -15.63 -6.90 -14.49
C PRO A 69 -16.13 -5.51 -14.93
N ARG A 70 -16.87 -5.45 -16.06
CA ARG A 70 -17.47 -4.20 -16.56
C ARG A 70 -18.56 -3.66 -15.63
N MET A 71 -19.40 -4.56 -15.08
CA MET A 71 -20.45 -4.17 -14.14
C MET A 71 -19.84 -3.71 -12.81
N SER A 72 -18.84 -4.42 -12.30
CA SER A 72 -18.14 -4.03 -11.06
C SER A 72 -17.44 -2.67 -11.21
N SER A 73 -16.83 -2.38 -12.35
CA SER A 73 -16.22 -1.07 -12.63
C SER A 73 -17.26 0.06 -12.61
N LYS A 74 -18.41 -0.13 -13.25
CA LYS A 74 -19.51 0.84 -13.21
C LYS A 74 -20.05 1.04 -11.79
N MET A 75 -20.26 -0.05 -11.04
CA MET A 75 -20.69 0.01 -9.64
C MET A 75 -19.67 0.74 -8.75
N ALA A 76 -18.39 0.52 -8.96
CA ALA A 76 -17.32 1.23 -8.23
C ALA A 76 -17.36 2.74 -8.50
N ALA A 77 -17.53 3.16 -9.76
CA ALA A 77 -17.66 4.56 -10.12
C ALA A 77 -18.92 5.21 -9.48
N TRP A 78 -20.06 4.53 -9.54
CA TRP A 78 -21.28 4.98 -8.89
C TRP A 78 -21.15 5.07 -7.37
N ASN A 79 -20.49 4.07 -6.74
CA ASN A 79 -20.23 4.07 -5.32
C ASN A 79 -19.38 5.27 -4.90
N THR A 80 -18.35 5.58 -5.68
CA THR A 80 -17.46 6.73 -5.45
C THR A 80 -18.26 8.05 -5.47
N LEU A 81 -19.08 8.26 -6.48
CA LEU A 81 -19.88 9.48 -6.61
C LEU A 81 -20.96 9.58 -5.53
N ALA A 82 -21.66 8.48 -5.25
CA ALA A 82 -22.70 8.45 -4.23
C ALA A 82 -22.14 8.68 -2.82
N PHE A 83 -20.99 8.06 -2.52
CA PHE A 83 -20.32 8.23 -1.24
C PHE A 83 -19.84 9.66 -1.03
N ASP A 84 -19.23 10.29 -2.04
CA ASP A 84 -18.78 11.68 -1.96
C ASP A 84 -19.98 12.66 -1.76
N ARG A 85 -21.07 12.47 -2.53
CA ARG A 85 -22.31 13.25 -2.34
C ARG A 85 -22.91 13.08 -0.96
N TRP A 86 -22.94 11.83 -0.48
CA TRP A 86 -23.48 11.52 0.84
C TRP A 86 -22.64 12.13 1.95
N THR A 87 -21.30 12.06 1.83
CA THR A 87 -20.35 12.67 2.76
C THR A 87 -20.50 14.19 2.72
N ALA A 88 -20.49 14.79 1.54
CA ALA A 88 -20.65 16.22 1.37
C ALA A 88 -21.95 16.77 2.01
N ALA A 89 -23.05 16.01 1.93
CA ALA A 89 -24.32 16.41 2.56
C ALA A 89 -24.34 16.28 4.09
N ARG A 90 -23.45 15.47 4.67
CA ARG A 90 -23.46 15.08 6.10
C ARG A 90 -22.20 15.43 6.85
N ILE A 91 -21.19 15.97 6.17
CA ILE A 91 -19.92 16.30 6.83
C ILE A 91 -20.17 17.30 7.94
N VAL A 92 -19.61 16.98 9.11
CA VAL A 92 -19.62 17.86 10.26
C VAL A 92 -18.63 19.02 10.05
N PRO A 93 -18.85 20.21 10.65
CA PRO A 93 -17.91 21.32 10.56
C PRO A 93 -16.53 20.89 11.03
N CYS A 94 -15.50 21.11 10.21
CA CYS A 94 -14.12 20.74 10.50
C CYS A 94 -13.14 21.75 9.90
N ASP A 95 -11.95 21.80 10.47
CA ASP A 95 -10.88 22.69 10.02
C ASP A 95 -10.11 22.03 8.87
N VAL A 96 -10.03 20.67 8.88
CA VAL A 96 -9.37 19.87 7.85
C VAL A 96 -10.24 18.69 7.44
N PHE A 97 -10.37 18.49 6.14
CA PHE A 97 -10.95 17.28 5.56
C PHE A 97 -9.85 16.47 4.84
N ILE A 98 -9.69 15.20 5.21
CA ILE A 98 -8.77 14.24 4.55
C ILE A 98 -9.64 13.27 3.75
N GLY A 99 -9.58 13.35 2.43
CA GLY A 99 -10.28 12.44 1.52
C GLY A 99 -9.33 11.45 0.87
N ILE A 100 -9.72 10.15 0.86
CA ILE A 100 -8.99 9.17 0.04
C ILE A 100 -9.10 9.58 -1.44
N SER A 101 -8.02 9.42 -2.17
CA SER A 101 -7.96 9.58 -3.62
C SER A 101 -9.14 8.87 -4.33
N GLY A 102 -9.69 9.48 -5.37
CA GLY A 102 -10.91 9.04 -6.07
C GLY A 102 -12.21 9.52 -5.44
N SER A 103 -12.23 9.84 -4.15
CA SER A 103 -13.39 10.36 -3.43
C SER A 103 -13.08 11.72 -2.79
N GLY A 104 -14.12 12.43 -2.37
CA GLY A 104 -13.95 13.66 -1.59
C GLY A 104 -13.86 14.94 -2.41
N LEU A 105 -14.12 14.94 -3.73
CA LEU A 105 -14.07 16.14 -4.56
C LEU A 105 -15.14 17.15 -4.14
N LEU A 106 -16.40 16.71 -4.03
CA LEU A 106 -17.51 17.58 -3.63
C LEU A 106 -17.39 17.98 -2.17
N THR A 107 -17.00 17.03 -1.33
CA THR A 107 -16.79 17.25 0.10
C THR A 107 -15.65 18.26 0.32
N GLY A 108 -14.51 18.07 -0.36
CA GLY A 108 -13.37 18.99 -0.26
C GLY A 108 -13.69 20.40 -0.71
N ARG A 109 -14.40 20.57 -1.86
CA ARG A 109 -14.87 21.89 -2.33
C ARG A 109 -15.79 22.58 -1.33
N ARG A 110 -16.68 21.82 -0.68
CA ARG A 110 -17.54 22.36 0.35
C ARG A 110 -16.72 22.86 1.54
N ILE A 111 -15.79 22.05 2.05
CA ILE A 111 -14.93 22.45 3.18
C ILE A 111 -14.07 23.66 2.83
N GLN A 112 -13.50 23.73 1.63
CA GLN A 112 -12.76 24.92 1.17
C GLN A 112 -13.63 26.17 1.09
N ALA A 113 -14.88 26.06 0.63
CA ALA A 113 -15.84 27.17 0.61
C ALA A 113 -16.22 27.66 2.03
N GLU A 114 -16.12 26.80 3.02
CA GLU A 114 -16.30 27.10 4.45
C GLU A 114 -14.98 27.55 5.14
N GLY A 115 -13.88 27.74 4.39
CA GLY A 115 -12.58 28.21 4.88
C GLY A 115 -11.67 27.12 5.44
N GLY A 116 -12.04 25.85 5.32
CA GLY A 116 -11.22 24.71 5.75
C GLY A 116 -10.21 24.23 4.73
N VAL A 117 -9.36 23.30 5.13
CA VAL A 117 -8.31 22.69 4.31
C VAL A 117 -8.77 21.33 3.78
N PHE A 118 -8.58 21.07 2.48
CA PHE A 118 -8.80 19.79 1.85
C PHE A 118 -7.47 19.11 1.53
N ILE A 119 -7.23 17.90 2.07
CA ILE A 119 -6.07 17.05 1.80
C ILE A 119 -6.53 15.81 1.03
N CYS A 120 -5.92 15.56 -0.12
CA CYS A 120 -6.07 14.30 -0.85
C CYS A 120 -5.04 13.30 -0.35
N ASP A 121 -5.45 12.18 0.23
CA ASP A 121 -4.55 11.11 0.65
C ASP A 121 -4.50 10.01 -0.42
N ARG A 122 -3.35 9.89 -1.09
CA ARG A 122 -3.13 8.93 -2.17
C ARG A 122 -2.15 7.85 -1.75
N GLY A 123 -2.63 6.63 -1.62
CA GLY A 123 -1.82 5.47 -1.21
C GLY A 123 -0.97 4.83 -2.31
N SER A 124 -0.82 5.46 -3.49
CA SER A 124 -0.09 4.93 -4.64
C SER A 124 0.57 6.08 -5.42
N THR A 125 1.19 5.78 -6.56
CA THR A 125 1.69 6.78 -7.51
C THR A 125 0.53 7.58 -8.14
N HIS A 126 0.84 8.65 -8.87
CA HIS A 126 -0.15 9.43 -9.61
C HIS A 126 -0.97 8.53 -10.54
N GLN A 127 -2.28 8.70 -10.62
CA GLN A 127 -3.18 7.79 -11.36
C GLN A 127 -2.74 7.57 -12.81
N ARG A 128 -2.50 8.65 -13.54
CA ARG A 128 -2.06 8.56 -14.94
C ARG A 128 -0.69 7.91 -15.09
N PHE A 129 0.25 8.21 -14.20
CA PHE A 129 1.56 7.57 -14.16
C PHE A 129 1.44 6.05 -13.98
N GLN A 130 0.61 5.62 -13.01
CA GLN A 130 0.31 4.20 -12.78
C GLN A 130 -0.28 3.54 -14.03
N GLU A 131 -1.25 4.19 -14.69
CA GLU A 131 -1.87 3.66 -15.91
C GLU A 131 -0.86 3.49 -17.04
N GLN A 132 0.06 4.46 -17.24
CA GLN A 132 1.09 4.40 -18.26
C GLN A 132 2.05 3.23 -18.03
N ILE A 133 2.58 3.08 -16.81
CA ILE A 133 3.47 1.97 -16.45
C ILE A 133 2.77 0.62 -16.63
N LEU A 134 1.54 0.49 -16.16
CA LEU A 134 0.81 -0.77 -16.29
C LEU A 134 0.48 -1.08 -17.75
N ALA A 135 0.08 -0.10 -18.55
CA ALA A 135 -0.18 -0.30 -19.97
C ALA A 135 1.06 -0.77 -20.73
N GLU A 136 2.24 -0.24 -20.38
CA GLU A 136 3.51 -0.70 -20.93
C GLU A 136 3.80 -2.14 -20.54
N GLU A 137 3.60 -2.49 -19.29
CA GLU A 137 3.83 -3.83 -18.76
C GLU A 137 2.91 -4.87 -19.43
N TYR A 138 1.62 -4.58 -19.56
CA TYR A 138 0.68 -5.46 -20.30
C TYR A 138 1.11 -5.66 -21.75
N ARG A 139 1.61 -4.61 -22.42
CA ARG A 139 2.17 -4.72 -23.78
C ARG A 139 3.42 -5.60 -23.83
N ARG A 140 4.32 -5.45 -22.86
CA ARG A 140 5.56 -6.25 -22.74
C ARG A 140 5.27 -7.76 -22.65
N TRP A 141 4.25 -8.12 -21.87
CA TRP A 141 3.82 -9.51 -21.70
C TRP A 141 2.77 -9.97 -22.71
N LYS A 142 2.44 -9.14 -23.72
CA LYS A 142 1.43 -9.42 -24.76
C LYS A 142 0.07 -9.81 -24.16
N LEU A 143 -0.29 -9.20 -23.06
CA LEU A 143 -1.58 -9.41 -22.37
C LEU A 143 -2.61 -8.38 -22.85
N PRO A 144 -3.91 -8.73 -22.77
CA PRO A 144 -4.99 -7.79 -23.03
C PRO A 144 -4.87 -6.55 -22.12
N GLN A 145 -4.97 -5.36 -22.70
CA GLN A 145 -4.91 -4.12 -21.94
C GLN A 145 -6.06 -4.04 -20.93
N PRO A 146 -5.84 -3.52 -19.72
CA PRO A 146 -6.92 -3.19 -18.79
C PRO A 146 -7.96 -2.28 -19.46
N LEU A 147 -9.19 -2.32 -18.96
CA LEU A 147 -10.24 -1.42 -19.44
C LEU A 147 -9.83 0.03 -19.19
N ASP A 148 -9.78 0.83 -20.25
CA ASP A 148 -9.57 2.26 -20.13
C ASP A 148 -10.76 2.92 -19.38
N GLN A 149 -10.45 3.72 -18.37
CA GLN A 149 -11.42 4.38 -17.52
C GLN A 149 -11.12 5.87 -17.38
N PRO A 150 -11.13 6.64 -18.47
CA PRO A 150 -10.68 8.03 -18.49
C PRO A 150 -11.48 8.94 -17.56
N HIS A 151 -12.72 8.59 -17.20
CA HIS A 151 -13.52 9.31 -16.24
C HIS A 151 -12.98 9.19 -14.80
N ILE A 152 -12.34 8.06 -14.45
CA ILE A 152 -11.71 7.87 -13.15
C ILE A 152 -10.45 8.74 -13.09
N THR A 153 -9.59 8.65 -14.10
CA THR A 153 -8.34 9.41 -14.17
C THR A 153 -8.61 10.92 -14.15
N ARG A 154 -9.59 11.41 -14.93
CA ARG A 154 -9.98 12.82 -14.89
C ARG A 154 -10.46 13.28 -13.51
N ARG A 155 -11.26 12.44 -12.84
CA ARG A 155 -11.73 12.75 -11.49
C ARG A 155 -10.58 12.79 -10.48
N GLU A 156 -9.63 11.87 -10.57
CA GLU A 156 -8.43 11.87 -9.72
C GLU A 156 -7.62 13.15 -9.94
N GLU A 157 -7.35 13.51 -11.19
CA GLU A 157 -6.62 14.73 -11.54
C GLU A 157 -7.35 16.00 -11.08
N GLU A 158 -8.69 16.02 -11.15
CA GLU A 158 -9.49 17.13 -10.63
C GLU A 158 -9.39 17.23 -9.10
N ILE A 159 -9.34 16.10 -8.38
CA ILE A 159 -9.08 16.05 -6.93
C ILE A 159 -7.69 16.59 -6.64
N TYR A 160 -6.66 16.15 -7.37
CA TYR A 160 -5.29 16.62 -7.18
C TYR A 160 -5.17 18.14 -7.43
N ALA A 161 -5.83 18.64 -8.45
CA ALA A 161 -5.88 20.10 -8.74
C ALA A 161 -6.58 20.88 -7.62
N THR A 162 -7.71 20.35 -7.11
CA THR A 162 -8.56 21.04 -6.12
C THR A 162 -7.96 21.00 -4.70
N ALA A 163 -7.37 19.89 -4.26
CA ALA A 163 -6.84 19.75 -2.91
C ALA A 163 -5.78 20.81 -2.57
N ASN A 164 -5.73 21.26 -1.32
CA ASN A 164 -4.69 22.16 -0.81
C ASN A 164 -3.35 21.46 -0.68
N ALA A 165 -3.38 20.17 -0.31
CA ALA A 165 -2.20 19.32 -0.22
C ALA A 165 -2.55 17.89 -0.67
N ILE A 166 -1.52 17.16 -1.10
CA ILE A 166 -1.61 15.73 -1.45
C ILE A 166 -0.62 15.00 -0.56
N THR A 167 -1.07 13.96 0.13
CA THR A 167 -0.18 13.07 0.90
C THR A 167 0.03 11.78 0.14
N VAL A 168 1.27 11.31 0.15
CA VAL A 168 1.71 10.08 -0.50
C VAL A 168 2.63 9.29 0.43
N PRO A 169 2.69 7.95 0.31
CA PRO A 169 3.41 7.14 1.30
C PRO A 169 4.93 7.02 1.04
N SER A 170 5.45 7.51 -0.08
CA SER A 170 6.86 7.34 -0.42
C SER A 170 7.40 8.44 -1.34
N THR A 171 8.71 8.56 -1.37
CA THR A 171 9.44 9.45 -2.29
C THR A 171 9.21 9.06 -3.75
N VAL A 172 9.11 7.77 -4.06
CA VAL A 172 8.75 7.27 -5.41
C VAL A 172 7.37 7.76 -5.82
N ALA A 173 6.38 7.63 -4.93
CA ALA A 173 5.04 8.14 -5.20
C ALA A 173 5.07 9.66 -5.41
N ARG A 174 5.80 10.41 -4.59
CA ARG A 174 5.97 11.88 -4.77
C ARG A 174 6.58 12.23 -6.13
N ARG A 175 7.64 11.53 -6.55
CA ARG A 175 8.27 11.76 -7.86
C ARG A 175 7.27 11.60 -9.01
N SER A 176 6.39 10.60 -8.96
CA SER A 176 5.37 10.39 -9.98
C SER A 176 4.39 11.57 -10.12
N PHE A 177 4.04 12.24 -9.01
CA PHE A 177 3.20 13.44 -9.03
C PHE A 177 3.92 14.64 -9.67
N ILE A 178 5.18 14.83 -9.31
CA ILE A 178 6.01 15.93 -9.87
C ILE A 178 6.21 15.73 -11.37
N GLU A 179 6.48 14.48 -11.81
CA GLU A 179 6.62 14.14 -13.22
C GLU A 179 5.33 14.38 -14.02
N MET A 180 4.18 14.19 -13.39
CA MET A 180 2.87 14.50 -13.98
C MET A 180 2.47 15.99 -13.86
N GLY A 181 3.38 16.86 -13.42
CA GLY A 181 3.20 18.32 -13.41
C GLY A 181 2.53 18.88 -12.14
N ILE A 182 2.40 18.09 -11.08
CA ILE A 182 1.91 18.61 -9.78
C ILE A 182 3.05 19.34 -9.07
N PRO A 183 2.85 20.56 -8.56
CA PRO A 183 3.87 21.32 -7.83
C PRO A 183 4.41 20.55 -6.63
N ALA A 184 5.75 20.55 -6.46
CA ALA A 184 6.45 19.75 -5.46
C ALA A 184 6.07 20.10 -4.01
N GLU A 185 5.76 21.38 -3.77
CA GLU A 185 5.32 21.91 -2.46
C GLU A 185 3.92 21.45 -2.05
N LYS A 186 3.14 20.97 -3.01
CA LYS A 186 1.79 20.43 -2.77
C LYS A 186 1.81 18.97 -2.34
N VAL A 187 2.91 18.23 -2.59
CA VAL A 187 2.99 16.78 -2.38
C VAL A 187 3.89 16.45 -1.20
N HIS A 188 3.31 15.91 -0.15
CA HIS A 188 3.96 15.60 1.12
C HIS A 188 4.12 14.08 1.29
N VAL A 189 5.34 13.65 1.61
CA VAL A 189 5.63 12.22 1.89
C VAL A 189 5.36 11.92 3.35
N ILE A 190 4.49 10.95 3.60
CA ILE A 190 4.19 10.43 4.94
C ILE A 190 4.23 8.90 4.89
N PRO A 191 5.39 8.29 5.16
CA PRO A 191 5.54 6.84 5.12
C PRO A 191 4.65 6.14 6.16
N TYR A 192 4.07 5.01 5.77
CA TYR A 192 3.23 4.24 6.67
C TYR A 192 4.03 3.62 7.81
N GLY A 193 3.38 3.51 8.97
CA GLY A 193 3.92 2.79 10.11
C GLY A 193 3.85 1.27 9.98
N VAL A 194 4.65 0.58 10.80
CA VAL A 194 4.59 -0.88 10.94
C VAL A 194 3.97 -1.25 12.30
N ARG A 195 3.07 -2.24 12.31
CA ARG A 195 2.47 -2.78 13.54
C ARG A 195 3.45 -3.74 14.24
N LEU A 196 4.39 -3.19 15.00
CA LEU A 196 5.41 -3.98 15.73
C LEU A 196 4.81 -4.88 16.83
N ASP A 197 3.61 -4.54 17.30
CA ASP A 197 2.80 -5.38 18.21
C ASP A 197 2.28 -6.66 17.54
N ARG A 198 2.24 -6.71 16.22
CA ARG A 198 1.70 -7.83 15.43
C ARG A 198 2.73 -8.54 14.56
N PHE A 199 3.85 -7.89 14.27
CA PHE A 199 4.94 -8.41 13.46
C PHE A 199 6.21 -8.39 14.30
N SER A 200 6.72 -9.59 14.60
CA SER A 200 7.95 -9.78 15.35
C SER A 200 8.56 -11.12 14.96
N ARG A 201 9.86 -11.27 15.14
CA ARG A 201 10.58 -12.53 14.86
C ARG A 201 10.10 -13.62 15.81
N THR A 202 9.63 -14.74 15.26
CA THR A 202 9.15 -15.91 16.03
C THR A 202 10.11 -17.09 15.98
N GLN A 203 10.95 -17.19 14.93
CA GLN A 203 11.91 -18.27 14.71
C GLN A 203 12.98 -17.83 13.70
N PRO A 204 14.17 -18.45 13.69
CA PRO A 204 15.13 -18.25 12.60
C PRO A 204 14.72 -19.02 11.33
N PRO A 205 15.25 -18.63 10.16
CA PRO A 205 15.15 -19.46 8.97
C PRO A 205 15.91 -20.79 9.13
N PRO A 206 15.57 -21.86 8.38
CA PRO A 206 16.26 -23.16 8.45
C PRO A 206 17.67 -23.08 7.87
N HIS A 207 18.65 -23.76 8.47
CA HIS A 207 20.04 -23.73 8.03
C HIS A 207 20.33 -24.59 6.81
N ASP A 208 19.44 -25.52 6.49
CA ASP A 208 19.67 -26.56 5.49
C ASP A 208 19.03 -26.29 4.13
N SER A 209 18.35 -25.19 3.98
CA SER A 209 17.65 -24.80 2.76
C SER A 209 17.60 -23.27 2.61
N PHE A 210 17.35 -22.77 1.40
CA PHE A 210 17.18 -21.34 1.15
C PHE A 210 15.72 -21.00 0.87
N GLN A 211 15.09 -20.31 1.81
CA GLN A 211 13.67 -19.97 1.79
C GLN A 211 13.47 -18.53 1.33
N VAL A 212 12.83 -18.36 0.19
CA VAL A 212 12.43 -17.06 -0.37
C VAL A 212 10.92 -16.87 -0.20
N LEU A 213 10.50 -15.67 0.16
CA LEU A 213 9.11 -15.31 0.36
C LEU A 213 8.69 -14.16 -0.55
N PHE A 214 7.52 -14.26 -1.13
CA PHE A 214 6.74 -13.14 -1.63
C PHE A 214 5.42 -13.07 -0.87
N ALA A 215 4.96 -11.87 -0.50
CA ALA A 215 3.65 -11.69 0.11
C ALA A 215 2.95 -10.45 -0.47
N GLY A 216 1.80 -10.66 -1.10
CA GLY A 216 1.00 -9.65 -1.77
C GLY A 216 0.07 -10.27 -2.81
N GLN A 217 -0.68 -9.44 -3.53
CA GLN A 217 -1.46 -9.92 -4.67
C GLN A 217 -0.54 -10.51 -5.75
N VAL A 218 -0.85 -11.70 -6.23
CA VAL A 218 -0.12 -12.32 -7.34
C VAL A 218 -0.64 -11.71 -8.63
N SER A 219 0.02 -10.68 -9.13
CA SER A 219 -0.41 -9.88 -10.29
C SER A 219 0.78 -9.42 -11.12
N LEU A 220 0.51 -8.93 -12.33
CA LEU A 220 1.53 -8.38 -13.21
C LEU A 220 2.20 -7.15 -12.58
N ARG A 221 1.40 -6.24 -11.98
CA ARG A 221 1.87 -5.06 -11.25
C ARG A 221 2.89 -5.38 -10.15
N LYS A 222 2.75 -6.54 -9.52
CA LYS A 222 3.65 -7.01 -8.45
C LYS A 222 4.91 -7.70 -8.97
N GLY A 223 5.14 -7.72 -10.28
CA GLY A 223 6.37 -8.21 -10.88
C GLY A 223 6.60 -9.72 -10.74
N ILE A 224 5.54 -10.50 -10.51
CA ILE A 224 5.63 -11.95 -10.31
C ILE A 224 6.38 -12.67 -11.44
N PRO A 225 6.21 -12.31 -12.72
CA PRO A 225 6.97 -12.96 -13.79
C PRO A 225 8.48 -12.79 -13.66
N TYR A 226 8.94 -11.63 -13.20
CA TYR A 226 10.36 -11.36 -12.98
C TYR A 226 10.91 -12.17 -11.81
N LEU A 227 10.14 -12.28 -10.72
CA LEU A 227 10.51 -13.11 -9.57
C LEU A 227 10.66 -14.57 -9.94
N LEU A 228 9.67 -15.13 -10.66
CA LEU A 228 9.69 -16.54 -11.05
C LEU A 228 10.87 -16.84 -11.97
N GLN A 229 11.16 -15.97 -12.94
CA GLN A 229 12.31 -16.11 -13.83
C GLN A 229 13.65 -16.00 -13.08
N ALA A 230 13.78 -15.04 -12.15
CA ALA A 230 14.99 -14.87 -11.34
C ALA A 230 15.19 -16.04 -10.38
N PHE A 231 14.12 -16.49 -9.71
CA PHE A 231 14.18 -17.64 -8.81
C PHE A 231 14.53 -18.95 -9.53
N ALA A 232 14.04 -19.16 -10.75
CA ALA A 232 14.39 -20.34 -11.55
C ALA A 232 15.90 -20.43 -11.80
N ARG A 233 16.57 -19.30 -12.03
CA ARG A 233 18.02 -19.21 -12.30
C ARG A 233 18.89 -19.34 -11.05
N LEU A 234 18.35 -19.10 -9.87
CA LEU A 234 19.06 -19.21 -8.59
C LEU A 234 19.67 -20.61 -8.42
N LYS A 235 20.95 -20.68 -8.09
CA LYS A 235 21.68 -21.92 -7.89
C LYS A 235 21.76 -22.27 -6.42
N HIS A 236 20.88 -23.13 -5.95
CA HIS A 236 20.92 -23.67 -4.59
C HIS A 236 20.18 -25.02 -4.55
N PRO A 237 20.78 -26.09 -3.98
CA PRO A 237 20.23 -27.45 -4.08
C PRO A 237 18.88 -27.61 -3.37
N ARG A 238 18.62 -26.83 -2.32
CA ARG A 238 17.40 -26.88 -1.52
C ARG A 238 16.75 -25.49 -1.43
N LYS A 239 16.51 -24.85 -2.58
CA LYS A 239 15.77 -23.57 -2.65
C LYS A 239 14.26 -23.80 -2.65
N HIS A 240 13.54 -22.90 -2.03
CA HIS A 240 12.07 -22.89 -2.08
C HIS A 240 11.52 -21.46 -2.08
N LEU A 241 10.58 -21.17 -2.98
CA LEU A 241 9.85 -19.89 -3.03
C LEU A 241 8.41 -20.11 -2.55
N THR A 242 8.04 -19.42 -1.48
CA THR A 242 6.64 -19.36 -1.04
C THR A 242 6.00 -18.06 -1.54
N ILE A 243 4.91 -18.16 -2.29
CA ILE A 243 4.11 -17.03 -2.77
C ILE A 243 2.80 -16.99 -1.99
N VAL A 244 2.65 -15.96 -1.15
CA VAL A 244 1.47 -15.72 -0.30
C VAL A 244 0.62 -14.63 -0.91
N GLY A 245 -0.63 -14.94 -1.27
CA GLY A 245 -1.61 -13.98 -1.75
C GLY A 245 -2.58 -14.54 -2.78
N ALA A 246 -3.62 -13.78 -3.07
CA ALA A 246 -4.60 -14.15 -4.08
C ALA A 246 -4.03 -13.97 -5.49
N ILE A 247 -4.24 -14.95 -6.34
CA ILE A 247 -3.88 -14.89 -7.76
C ILE A 247 -4.94 -14.06 -8.49
N MET A 248 -4.49 -12.95 -9.07
CA MET A 248 -5.36 -12.05 -9.84
C MET A 248 -5.58 -12.59 -11.25
N GLU A 249 -6.69 -12.18 -11.85
CA GLU A 249 -7.10 -12.69 -13.17
C GLU A 249 -6.11 -12.27 -14.28
N ASP A 250 -5.51 -11.10 -14.14
CA ASP A 250 -4.56 -10.54 -15.12
C ASP A 250 -3.33 -11.41 -15.40
N ILE A 251 -2.90 -12.21 -14.40
CA ILE A 251 -1.69 -13.05 -14.52
C ILE A 251 -1.99 -14.55 -14.66
N ARG A 252 -3.24 -14.98 -14.44
CA ARG A 252 -3.60 -16.40 -14.34
C ARG A 252 -3.15 -17.23 -15.57
N GLY A 253 -3.41 -16.71 -16.77
CA GLY A 253 -2.99 -17.38 -18.01
C GLY A 253 -1.45 -17.38 -18.18
N LEU A 254 -0.79 -16.30 -17.79
CA LEU A 254 0.66 -16.17 -17.90
C LEU A 254 1.40 -17.13 -16.95
N LEU A 255 0.87 -17.37 -15.75
CA LEU A 255 1.51 -18.27 -14.77
C LEU A 255 1.74 -19.69 -15.32
N ALA A 256 0.88 -20.19 -16.22
CA ALA A 256 1.05 -21.48 -16.83
C ALA A 256 2.29 -21.59 -17.75
N THR A 257 2.85 -20.45 -18.17
CA THR A 257 4.03 -20.38 -19.06
C THR A 257 5.32 -20.05 -18.32
N LEU A 258 5.24 -19.74 -17.01
CA LEU A 258 6.37 -19.33 -16.20
C LEU A 258 6.96 -20.52 -15.42
N PRO A 259 8.28 -20.50 -15.11
CA PRO A 259 8.90 -21.55 -14.32
C PRO A 259 8.38 -21.51 -12.88
N THR A 260 7.89 -22.66 -12.39
CA THR A 260 7.32 -22.80 -11.04
C THR A 260 7.91 -23.97 -10.26
N GLU A 261 9.08 -24.49 -10.67
CA GLU A 261 9.78 -25.52 -9.92
C GLU A 261 10.23 -25.00 -8.55
N ASN A 262 9.98 -25.76 -7.50
CA ASN A 262 10.23 -25.40 -6.10
C ASN A 262 9.47 -24.12 -5.65
N VAL A 263 8.33 -23.83 -6.26
CA VAL A 263 7.44 -22.70 -5.93
C VAL A 263 6.12 -23.21 -5.34
N SER A 264 5.70 -22.64 -4.23
CA SER A 264 4.40 -22.91 -3.60
C SER A 264 3.52 -21.67 -3.57
N PHE A 265 2.29 -21.77 -4.10
CA PHE A 265 1.26 -20.75 -3.99
C PHE A 265 0.31 -21.13 -2.86
N THR A 266 0.27 -20.34 -1.79
CA THR A 266 -0.52 -20.67 -0.58
C THR A 266 -1.91 -20.03 -0.58
N GLY A 267 -2.18 -19.10 -1.50
CA GLY A 267 -3.29 -18.18 -1.32
C GLY A 267 -3.05 -17.20 -0.17
N SER A 268 -4.09 -16.50 0.26
CA SER A 268 -4.00 -15.56 1.38
C SER A 268 -3.87 -16.30 2.71
N LEU A 269 -2.93 -15.89 3.55
CA LEU A 269 -2.72 -16.46 4.88
C LEU A 269 -3.25 -15.51 5.98
N PRO A 270 -3.77 -16.05 7.09
CA PRO A 270 -3.98 -15.28 8.31
C PRO A 270 -2.67 -14.68 8.83
N GLN A 271 -2.75 -13.48 9.42
CA GLN A 271 -1.57 -12.75 9.90
C GLN A 271 -0.59 -13.58 10.76
N PRO A 272 -1.01 -14.40 11.75
CA PRO A 272 -0.06 -15.19 12.53
C PRO A 272 0.73 -16.21 11.70
N GLN A 273 0.11 -16.77 10.65
CA GLN A 273 0.80 -17.69 9.73
C GLN A 273 1.78 -16.92 8.82
N LEU A 274 1.41 -15.71 8.37
CA LEU A 274 2.30 -14.85 7.59
C LEU A 274 3.54 -14.45 8.40
N VAL A 275 3.39 -14.08 9.68
CA VAL A 275 4.50 -13.78 10.62
C VAL A 275 5.45 -14.96 10.74
N LYS A 276 4.94 -16.18 10.89
CA LYS A 276 5.76 -17.40 10.93
C LYS A 276 6.51 -17.62 9.62
N LYS A 277 5.85 -17.41 8.48
CA LYS A 277 6.50 -17.53 7.16
C LYS A 277 7.58 -16.47 6.95
N MET A 278 7.33 -15.20 7.31
CA MET A 278 8.33 -14.14 7.27
C MET A 278 9.55 -14.50 8.14
N SER A 279 9.32 -14.90 9.40
CA SER A 279 10.40 -15.26 10.32
C SER A 279 11.23 -16.46 9.85
N ALA A 280 10.60 -17.42 9.15
CA ALA A 280 11.25 -18.61 8.62
C ALA A 280 11.89 -18.42 7.23
N SER A 281 11.85 -17.22 6.67
CA SER A 281 12.39 -16.92 5.34
C SER A 281 13.73 -16.19 5.45
N HIS A 282 14.67 -16.55 4.57
CA HIS A 282 15.95 -15.88 4.47
C HIS A 282 15.84 -14.51 3.80
N LEU A 283 14.83 -14.35 2.95
CA LEU A 283 14.62 -13.14 2.14
C LEU A 283 13.16 -12.99 1.75
N LEU A 284 12.61 -11.78 1.91
CA LEU A 284 11.40 -11.37 1.22
C LEU A 284 11.79 -10.67 -0.09
N VAL A 285 11.17 -11.07 -1.21
CA VAL A 285 11.36 -10.40 -2.50
C VAL A 285 10.07 -9.66 -2.89
N LEU A 286 10.18 -8.36 -3.15
CA LEU A 286 9.08 -7.50 -3.62
C LEU A 286 9.46 -6.85 -4.95
N PRO A 287 9.26 -7.54 -6.08
CA PRO A 287 9.72 -7.10 -7.39
C PRO A 287 8.68 -6.23 -8.13
N SER A 288 7.86 -5.47 -7.39
CA SER A 288 6.78 -4.67 -7.96
C SER A 288 7.30 -3.68 -9.00
N ILE A 289 6.56 -3.50 -10.07
CA ILE A 289 6.84 -2.51 -11.12
C ILE A 289 6.17 -1.17 -10.84
N GLU A 290 5.20 -1.16 -9.96
CA GLU A 290 4.55 0.03 -9.42
C GLU A 290 3.99 -0.26 -8.02
N GLU A 291 4.24 0.67 -7.09
CA GLU A 291 3.74 0.61 -5.71
C GLU A 291 3.73 2.02 -5.09
N GLY A 292 2.81 2.28 -4.18
CA GLY A 292 2.89 3.48 -3.33
C GLY A 292 3.96 3.32 -2.26
N LEU A 293 3.74 2.37 -1.36
CA LEU A 293 4.71 1.86 -0.39
C LEU A 293 4.33 0.43 -0.05
N GLY A 294 5.24 -0.49 -0.28
CA GLY A 294 5.04 -1.89 0.03
C GLY A 294 5.10 -2.15 1.54
N LEU A 295 3.97 -2.04 2.25
CA LEU A 295 3.89 -2.28 3.70
C LEU A 295 4.51 -3.60 4.15
N VAL A 296 4.47 -4.61 3.29
CA VAL A 296 5.04 -5.94 3.55
C VAL A 296 6.55 -5.91 3.79
N GLN A 297 7.26 -4.92 3.28
CA GLN A 297 8.70 -4.73 3.50
C GLN A 297 8.99 -4.48 4.98
N GLY A 298 8.35 -3.48 5.58
CA GLY A 298 8.49 -3.19 7.01
C GLY A 298 8.00 -4.34 7.89
N GLN A 299 6.96 -5.06 7.48
CA GLN A 299 6.46 -6.25 8.18
C GLN A 299 7.50 -7.40 8.16
N ALA A 300 8.16 -7.63 7.04
CA ALA A 300 9.23 -8.62 6.92
C ALA A 300 10.44 -8.24 7.77
N MET A 301 10.87 -6.97 7.70
CA MET A 301 11.96 -6.44 8.52
C MET A 301 11.68 -6.63 10.02
N ALA A 302 10.45 -6.39 10.47
CA ALA A 302 10.02 -6.62 11.85
C ALA A 302 10.07 -8.10 12.27
N CYS A 303 9.96 -9.01 11.31
CA CYS A 303 10.14 -10.45 11.52
C CYS A 303 11.59 -10.93 11.37
N GLY A 304 12.55 -10.02 11.15
CA GLY A 304 13.96 -10.35 10.91
C GLY A 304 14.21 -10.96 9.53
N CYS A 305 13.33 -10.73 8.57
CA CYS A 305 13.48 -11.16 7.18
C CYS A 305 13.99 -9.96 6.34
N PRO A 306 15.23 -10.00 5.84
CA PRO A 306 15.76 -8.99 4.93
C PRO A 306 14.89 -8.85 3.67
N VAL A 307 14.96 -7.69 3.02
CA VAL A 307 14.12 -7.37 1.87
C VAL A 307 14.98 -7.17 0.62
N LEU A 308 14.58 -7.79 -0.48
CA LEU A 308 15.02 -7.46 -1.82
C LEU A 308 13.84 -6.83 -2.57
N ALA A 309 13.93 -5.57 -2.87
CA ALA A 309 12.84 -4.81 -3.47
C ALA A 309 13.29 -4.07 -4.72
N THR A 310 12.34 -3.75 -5.60
CA THR A 310 12.63 -2.82 -6.70
C THR A 310 12.53 -1.38 -6.23
N ALA A 311 13.20 -0.47 -6.94
CA ALA A 311 13.12 0.96 -6.71
C ALA A 311 11.68 1.52 -6.79
N ALA A 312 10.78 0.81 -7.50
CA ALA A 312 9.37 1.19 -7.66
C ALA A 312 8.49 0.89 -6.41
N THR A 313 9.06 0.42 -5.30
CA THR A 313 8.30 -0.05 -4.12
C THR A 313 8.29 0.92 -2.94
N GLY A 314 8.99 2.06 -3.05
CA GLY A 314 9.23 2.97 -1.93
C GLY A 314 10.21 2.41 -0.89
N ALA A 315 11.03 1.43 -1.25
CA ALA A 315 12.01 0.81 -0.37
C ALA A 315 13.01 1.81 0.20
N GLU A 316 13.41 2.83 -0.57
CA GLU A 316 14.34 3.90 -0.18
C GLU A 316 13.85 4.72 1.03
N ASP A 317 12.55 4.74 1.29
CA ASP A 317 11.97 5.41 2.46
C ASP A 317 11.98 4.52 3.73
N LEU A 318 12.31 3.23 3.59
CA LEU A 318 12.31 2.25 4.67
C LEU A 318 13.70 1.80 5.10
N PHE A 319 14.62 1.61 4.13
CA PHE A 319 15.95 1.09 4.38
C PHE A 319 16.98 1.53 3.35
N VAL A 320 18.25 1.35 3.67
CA VAL A 320 19.41 1.69 2.83
C VAL A 320 19.86 0.45 2.06
N ASP A 321 20.11 0.59 0.76
CA ASP A 321 20.61 -0.48 -0.10
C ASP A 321 21.93 -1.06 0.43
N GLY A 322 22.02 -2.39 0.55
CA GLY A 322 23.17 -3.12 1.05
C GLY A 322 23.31 -3.19 2.58
N GLU A 323 22.47 -2.45 3.34
CA GLU A 323 22.54 -2.44 4.81
C GLU A 323 21.47 -3.32 5.47
N GLN A 324 20.18 -3.13 5.12
CA GLN A 324 19.07 -3.88 5.71
C GLN A 324 18.38 -4.79 4.69
N GLY A 325 18.80 -4.69 3.44
CA GLY A 325 18.26 -5.40 2.28
C GLY A 325 18.89 -4.85 1.00
N PHE A 326 18.30 -5.17 -0.14
CA PHE A 326 18.77 -4.68 -1.42
C PHE A 326 17.66 -4.00 -2.21
N ILE A 327 18.03 -2.93 -2.94
CA ILE A 327 17.16 -2.20 -3.85
C ILE A 327 17.72 -2.36 -5.27
N VAL A 328 16.91 -2.89 -6.19
CA VAL A 328 17.31 -3.14 -7.56
C VAL A 328 16.40 -2.38 -8.55
N PRO A 329 16.84 -2.16 -9.80
CA PRO A 329 15.94 -1.65 -10.84
C PRO A 329 14.77 -2.60 -11.06
N ASP A 330 13.58 -2.05 -11.32
CA ASP A 330 12.42 -2.80 -11.79
C ASP A 330 12.68 -3.44 -13.16
N HIS A 331 11.89 -4.45 -13.54
CA HIS A 331 12.03 -5.21 -14.79
C HIS A 331 13.37 -5.94 -14.98
N ASN A 332 14.23 -5.99 -13.97
CA ASN A 332 15.57 -6.56 -14.08
C ASN A 332 15.68 -7.92 -13.39
N VAL A 333 15.44 -9.00 -14.18
CA VAL A 333 15.55 -10.39 -13.72
C VAL A 333 16.96 -10.72 -13.22
N HIS A 334 18.00 -10.21 -13.90
CA HIS A 334 19.40 -10.49 -13.55
C HIS A 334 19.76 -9.87 -12.19
N ALA A 335 19.39 -8.61 -11.95
CA ALA A 335 19.65 -7.98 -10.67
C ALA A 335 18.93 -8.68 -9.50
N LEU A 336 17.70 -9.15 -9.71
CA LEU A 336 16.99 -9.97 -8.72
C LEU A 336 17.70 -11.30 -8.46
N GLU A 337 18.12 -12.01 -9.53
CA GLU A 337 18.88 -13.25 -9.45
C GLU A 337 20.19 -13.05 -8.68
N GLU A 338 20.99 -12.06 -9.07
CA GLU A 338 22.30 -11.76 -8.48
C GLU A 338 22.21 -11.51 -6.97
N ARG A 339 21.25 -10.67 -6.53
CA ARG A 339 21.08 -10.39 -5.10
C ARG A 339 20.53 -11.58 -4.31
N MET A 340 19.63 -12.38 -4.88
CA MET A 340 19.18 -13.62 -4.26
C MET A 340 20.34 -14.61 -4.12
N GLN A 341 21.20 -14.75 -5.17
CA GLN A 341 22.37 -15.62 -5.15
C GLN A 341 23.38 -15.16 -4.10
N GLN A 342 23.67 -13.87 -4.02
CA GLN A 342 24.60 -13.30 -3.06
C GLN A 342 24.19 -13.64 -1.61
N ILE A 343 22.91 -13.58 -1.28
CA ILE A 343 22.39 -13.92 0.05
C ILE A 343 22.41 -15.45 0.26
N ALA A 344 22.12 -16.24 -0.78
CA ALA A 344 22.14 -17.70 -0.71
C ALA A 344 23.55 -18.27 -0.48
N ASP A 345 24.58 -17.61 -1.03
CA ASP A 345 25.98 -18.03 -0.95
C ASP A 345 26.69 -17.54 0.32
N ASP A 346 26.15 -16.49 0.98
CA ASP A 346 26.76 -15.88 2.19
C ASP A 346 25.75 -15.82 3.35
N PRO A 347 25.68 -16.88 4.19
CA PRO A 347 24.83 -16.89 5.38
C PRO A 347 25.19 -15.80 6.41
N ALA A 348 26.45 -15.36 6.46
CA ALA A 348 26.85 -14.28 7.35
C ALA A 348 26.30 -12.94 6.88
N LEU A 349 26.27 -12.69 5.57
CA LEU A 349 25.58 -11.51 5.00
C LEU A 349 24.09 -11.54 5.34
N GLN A 350 23.42 -12.69 5.14
CA GLN A 350 22.01 -12.85 5.47
C GLN A 350 21.73 -12.50 6.94
N GLN A 351 22.55 -12.99 7.85
CA GLN A 351 22.41 -12.70 9.27
C GLN A 351 22.62 -11.20 9.57
N ARG A 352 23.66 -10.57 9.01
CA ARG A 352 23.89 -9.12 9.19
C ARG A 352 22.70 -8.28 8.69
N LEU A 353 22.19 -8.59 7.48
CA LEU A 353 21.02 -7.90 6.93
C LEU A 353 19.78 -8.09 7.83
N SER A 354 19.57 -9.30 8.37
CA SER A 354 18.46 -9.62 9.26
C SER A 354 18.51 -8.80 10.56
N GLU A 355 19.66 -8.72 11.20
CA GLU A 355 19.86 -7.96 12.43
C GLU A 355 19.71 -6.45 12.18
N ALA A 356 20.30 -5.96 11.09
CA ALA A 356 20.15 -4.56 10.68
C ALA A 356 18.69 -4.21 10.36
N ALA A 357 17.93 -5.09 9.71
CA ALA A 357 16.51 -4.90 9.42
C ALA A 357 15.66 -4.76 10.70
N LEU A 358 15.91 -5.61 11.72
CA LEU A 358 15.25 -5.54 13.03
C LEU A 358 15.53 -4.19 13.72
N LEU A 359 16.76 -3.73 13.68
CA LEU A 359 17.13 -2.42 14.27
C LEU A 359 16.51 -1.25 13.51
N GLN A 360 16.50 -1.30 12.19
CA GLN A 360 15.96 -0.25 11.34
C GLN A 360 14.46 -0.07 11.55
N VAL A 361 13.69 -1.16 11.58
CA VAL A 361 12.24 -1.06 11.74
C VAL A 361 11.83 -0.46 13.10
N GLN A 362 12.65 -0.63 14.14
CA GLN A 362 12.45 0.04 15.43
C GLN A 362 12.62 1.57 15.32
N LYS A 363 13.61 2.02 14.54
CA LYS A 363 13.86 3.45 14.29
C LYS A 363 12.75 4.12 13.48
N LEU A 364 12.05 3.37 12.61
CA LEU A 364 10.91 3.88 11.84
C LEU A 364 9.71 4.27 12.72
N GLY A 365 9.68 3.89 14.01
CA GLY A 365 8.74 4.39 15.03
C GLY A 365 7.27 3.97 14.88
N GLY A 366 6.95 3.15 13.91
CA GLY A 366 5.61 2.60 13.71
C GLY A 366 4.53 3.66 13.44
N TRP A 367 3.30 3.37 13.85
CA TRP A 367 2.15 4.25 13.62
C TRP A 367 2.16 5.52 14.48
N ASN A 368 2.87 5.55 15.59
CA ASN A 368 3.00 6.77 16.40
C ASN A 368 3.78 7.84 15.61
N GLN A 369 4.92 7.48 15.03
CA GLN A 369 5.72 8.37 14.19
C GLN A 369 4.93 8.86 12.96
N TYR A 370 4.16 7.96 12.32
CA TYR A 370 3.22 8.34 11.27
C TYR A 370 2.24 9.42 11.73
N GLY A 371 1.65 9.25 12.93
CA GLY A 371 0.75 10.24 13.52
C GLY A 371 1.43 11.58 13.82
N GLU A 372 2.69 11.58 14.25
CA GLU A 372 3.46 12.82 14.49
C GLU A 372 3.79 13.57 13.20
N ILE A 373 4.09 12.87 12.11
CA ILE A 373 4.32 13.51 10.82
C ILE A 373 3.02 14.16 10.32
N TRP A 374 1.90 13.45 10.42
CA TRP A 374 0.59 14.00 10.10
C TRP A 374 0.25 15.23 10.93
N ASP A 375 0.50 15.19 12.23
CA ASP A 375 0.21 16.28 13.15
C ASP A 375 0.97 17.55 12.77
N ARG A 376 2.27 17.43 12.49
CA ARG A 376 3.08 18.55 11.98
C ARG A 376 2.54 19.12 10.66
N LEU A 377 2.15 18.26 9.71
CA LEU A 377 1.59 18.71 8.45
C LEU A 377 0.26 19.46 8.64
N LEU A 378 -0.62 18.95 9.50
CA LEU A 378 -1.90 19.58 9.79
C LEU A 378 -1.74 20.97 10.40
N HIS A 379 -0.83 21.13 11.36
CA HIS A 379 -0.50 22.44 11.94
C HIS A 379 0.11 23.39 10.92
N TYR A 380 1.00 22.91 10.05
CA TYR A 380 1.59 23.68 8.97
C TYR A 380 0.52 24.20 7.99
N LEU A 381 -0.40 23.35 7.55
CA LEU A 381 -1.42 23.71 6.56
C LEU A 381 -2.53 24.61 7.11
N THR A 382 -2.84 24.50 8.41
CA THR A 382 -3.91 25.31 9.04
C THR A 382 -3.40 26.61 9.66
N GLY A 383 -2.09 26.74 9.90
CA GLY A 383 -1.52 27.84 10.67
C GLY A 383 -1.90 27.84 12.15
N ILE A 384 -2.60 26.80 12.62
CA ILE A 384 -2.91 26.65 14.06
C ILE A 384 -1.64 26.26 14.81
N PRO A 385 -1.26 26.97 15.89
CA PRO A 385 -0.04 26.64 16.63
C PRO A 385 -0.02 25.18 17.13
N HIS A 386 1.15 24.54 17.03
CA HIS A 386 1.38 23.24 17.63
C HIS A 386 1.64 23.43 19.14
N ASP A 387 0.75 22.94 19.98
CA ASP A 387 0.97 22.93 21.42
C ASP A 387 1.66 21.59 21.78
N PRO A 388 2.96 21.57 22.13
CA PRO A 388 3.62 20.32 22.47
C PRO A 388 3.09 19.82 23.80
N HIS A 389 2.38 18.69 23.78
CA HIS A 389 1.90 17.98 24.97
C HIS A 389 3.03 17.26 25.70
#